data_04a86028d4d72205dc9eb0996a2cef04
#
_entry.id   04a86028d4d72205dc9eb0996a2cef04
#
_cell.length_a   1.000
_cell.length_b   1.000
_cell.length_c   1.000
_cell.angle_alpha   90.00
_cell.angle_beta   90.00
_cell.angle_gamma   90.00
#
_symmetry.space_group_name_H-M   'P 1'
#
loop_
_entity.id
_entity.type
_entity.pdbx_description
1 polymer ?
#
loop_
_entity_poly.entity_id
_entity_poly.type
_entity_poly.pdbx_seq_one_letter_code
_entity_poly.pdbx_strand_id
1 'polypeptide(L)'
;MTSIEETSMAAERPVAGLADERVDHRFKALPPDAAGLTVGDLAAERRNLFTGGFTTPVLALSAESVEHNLVLLETYARRHGLAFAPHGKTSMAPQLFARQLEHGAWGITAAVPHQARVYREFGVQRIFLANELVDAVALAWLAGELDADPEFHFVCYVDSVRGVELMDEALRAAGASRPVDVVVELGAGEGARTGARTEADCAAVADAVAAAGTLRLAGVAGYEGEVPDATGERVRDWLRRLVALAEEFDAAGRFAALDAGEPIVISAGGSAWFDAVADVFAEIPELSSPVLKLLRSGAYVSHDDGHYRHLTPFNRVPEEGALQPAFRLWAQVVSRPTGEQAFLNAGKRDAAYDLDLPQAQVVRSARDGSVRAATGIGITGLSDQHAWVRTDEGAELEVGDWVGLGLSHPCTSFDKWQLIPLVEADGTVTDYIRTFF
;
A
#
# COMPACT_ATOMS: atom_id res chain seq x y z
N MET A 1 0.66 22.77 -13.86
CA MET A 1 0.30 21.75 -14.87
C MET A 1 1.52 21.04 -15.46
N THR A 2 2.71 21.58 -15.38
CA THR A 2 3.97 20.96 -15.90
C THR A 2 4.49 19.77 -15.08
N SER A 3 4.13 19.66 -13.81
CA SER A 3 4.75 18.68 -12.89
C SER A 3 4.23 17.23 -12.96
N ILE A 4 3.00 17.01 -13.44
CA ILE A 4 2.37 15.66 -13.44
C ILE A 4 2.89 14.83 -14.62
N GLU A 5 3.01 15.43 -15.81
CA GLU A 5 3.53 14.74 -16.99
C GLU A 5 5.03 14.43 -16.89
N GLU A 6 5.84 15.33 -16.29
CA GLU A 6 7.27 15.10 -16.06
C GLU A 6 7.52 14.03 -14.99
N THR A 7 6.71 13.97 -13.94
CA THR A 7 6.81 12.94 -12.89
C THR A 7 6.49 11.54 -13.44
N SER A 8 5.49 11.42 -14.32
CA SER A 8 5.14 10.17 -15.00
C SER A 8 6.28 9.68 -15.91
N MET A 9 6.89 10.55 -16.70
CA MET A 9 7.98 10.19 -17.62
C MET A 9 9.26 9.75 -16.91
N ALA A 10 9.58 10.29 -15.72
CA ALA A 10 10.76 9.88 -14.95
C ALA A 10 10.59 8.49 -14.33
N ALA A 11 9.36 8.13 -13.93
CA ALA A 11 9.02 6.82 -13.39
C ALA A 11 8.92 5.72 -14.47
N GLU A 12 8.55 6.05 -15.70
CA GLU A 12 8.37 5.07 -16.78
C GLU A 12 9.65 4.35 -17.19
N ARG A 13 10.80 5.02 -17.18
CA ARG A 13 12.06 4.43 -17.66
C ARG A 13 12.60 3.29 -16.79
N PRO A 14 12.73 3.43 -15.47
CA PRO A 14 13.17 2.34 -14.61
C PRO A 14 12.16 1.18 -14.54
N VAL A 15 10.86 1.45 -14.55
CA VAL A 15 9.79 0.44 -14.52
C VAL A 15 9.77 -0.36 -15.82
N ALA A 16 9.94 0.29 -16.97
CA ALA A 16 10.06 -0.40 -18.27
C ALA A 16 11.23 -1.39 -18.32
N GLY A 17 12.34 -1.10 -17.60
CA GLY A 17 13.48 -2.00 -17.50
C GLY A 17 13.18 -3.33 -16.79
N LEU A 18 12.07 -3.43 -16.03
CA LEU A 18 11.64 -4.70 -15.43
C LEU A 18 11.23 -5.74 -16.47
N ALA A 19 10.82 -5.31 -17.66
CA ALA A 19 10.51 -6.21 -18.78
C ALA A 19 11.76 -6.98 -19.25
N ASP A 20 12.97 -6.46 -19.03
CA ASP A 20 14.22 -7.11 -19.41
C ASP A 20 14.74 -8.12 -18.39
N GLU A 21 14.11 -8.20 -17.19
CA GLU A 21 14.49 -9.18 -16.15
C GLU A 21 14.27 -10.61 -16.68
N ARG A 22 15.29 -11.48 -16.51
CA ARG A 22 15.20 -12.85 -16.97
C ARG A 22 14.40 -13.73 -16.02
N VAL A 23 13.50 -14.50 -16.58
CA VAL A 23 12.71 -15.51 -15.87
C VAL A 23 13.60 -16.70 -15.53
N ASP A 24 13.62 -17.08 -14.25
CA ASP A 24 14.33 -18.25 -13.76
C ASP A 24 13.63 -18.90 -12.54
N HIS A 25 14.32 -19.86 -11.90
CA HIS A 25 13.81 -20.64 -10.76
C HIS A 25 13.53 -19.84 -9.48
N ARG A 26 13.88 -18.55 -9.40
CA ARG A 26 13.55 -17.68 -8.27
C ARG A 26 12.05 -17.34 -8.23
N PHE A 27 11.36 -17.42 -9.36
CA PHE A 27 9.97 -17.07 -9.49
C PHE A 27 9.06 -18.30 -9.39
N LYS A 28 8.20 -18.32 -8.36
CA LYS A 28 7.23 -19.40 -8.17
C LYS A 28 6.20 -19.45 -9.29
N ALA A 29 5.70 -20.64 -9.54
CA ALA A 29 4.54 -20.95 -10.37
C ALA A 29 4.68 -20.70 -11.89
N LEU A 30 5.72 -20.06 -12.36
CA LEU A 30 5.90 -19.80 -13.78
C LEU A 30 6.10 -21.09 -14.59
N PRO A 31 5.72 -21.09 -15.87
CA PRO A 31 5.93 -22.24 -16.75
C PRO A 31 7.42 -22.63 -16.83
N PRO A 32 7.80 -23.89 -16.67
CA PRO A 32 9.20 -24.33 -16.73
C PRO A 32 9.92 -24.01 -18.06
N ASP A 33 9.17 -23.97 -19.17
CA ASP A 33 9.68 -23.63 -20.49
C ASP A 33 9.87 -22.09 -20.69
N ALA A 34 9.42 -21.26 -19.76
CA ALA A 34 9.69 -19.84 -19.75
C ALA A 34 11.11 -19.50 -19.26
N ALA A 35 11.85 -20.47 -18.72
CA ALA A 35 13.21 -20.23 -18.23
C ALA A 35 14.12 -19.65 -19.31
N GLY A 36 14.72 -18.49 -19.01
CA GLY A 36 15.60 -17.76 -19.93
C GLY A 36 14.91 -16.74 -20.83
N LEU A 37 13.58 -16.73 -20.94
CA LEU A 37 12.85 -15.59 -21.50
C LEU A 37 13.02 -14.35 -20.60
N THR A 38 12.79 -13.19 -21.15
CA THR A 38 12.58 -12.00 -20.33
C THR A 38 11.11 -11.96 -19.83
N VAL A 39 10.85 -11.18 -18.79
CA VAL A 39 9.48 -10.91 -18.30
C VAL A 39 8.61 -10.35 -19.43
N GLY A 40 9.17 -9.43 -20.23
CA GLY A 40 8.49 -8.84 -21.40
C GLY A 40 8.20 -9.87 -22.49
N ASP A 41 9.16 -10.76 -22.81
CA ASP A 41 8.93 -11.84 -23.78
C ASP A 41 7.80 -12.76 -23.31
N LEU A 42 7.83 -13.14 -22.03
CA LEU A 42 6.80 -14.00 -21.45
C LEU A 42 5.42 -13.31 -21.42
N ALA A 43 5.35 -12.01 -21.16
CA ALA A 43 4.11 -11.24 -21.22
C ALA A 43 3.56 -11.17 -22.66
N ALA A 44 4.44 -10.99 -23.66
CA ALA A 44 4.08 -10.94 -25.08
C ALA A 44 3.47 -12.25 -25.60
N GLU A 45 3.81 -13.39 -24.99
CA GLU A 45 3.20 -14.69 -25.33
C GLU A 45 1.73 -14.80 -24.91
N ARG A 46 1.25 -13.94 -24.02
CA ARG A 46 -0.15 -13.89 -23.55
C ARG A 46 -0.70 -15.27 -23.16
N ARG A 47 0.08 -16.05 -22.45
CA ARG A 47 -0.29 -17.40 -22.02
C ARG A 47 -1.53 -17.38 -21.14
N ASN A 48 -2.37 -18.38 -21.27
CA ASN A 48 -3.49 -18.54 -20.34
C ASN A 48 -3.02 -19.17 -19.03
N LEU A 49 -3.44 -18.63 -17.89
CA LEU A 49 -3.04 -19.08 -16.55
C LEU A 49 -3.30 -20.58 -16.32
N PHE A 50 -4.36 -21.12 -16.91
CA PHE A 50 -4.82 -22.48 -16.66
C PHE A 50 -4.28 -23.52 -17.67
N THR A 51 -3.89 -23.07 -18.86
CA THR A 51 -3.46 -23.95 -19.95
C THR A 51 -2.08 -23.62 -20.50
N GLY A 52 -1.48 -22.52 -20.06
CA GLY A 52 -0.19 -22.00 -20.54
C GLY A 52 1.03 -22.50 -19.77
N GLY A 53 0.91 -23.62 -19.01
CA GLY A 53 2.03 -24.28 -18.34
C GLY A 53 2.35 -23.79 -16.93
N PHE A 54 1.53 -22.90 -16.34
CA PHE A 54 1.69 -22.47 -14.95
C PHE A 54 1.48 -23.62 -13.98
N THR A 55 2.26 -23.62 -12.88
CA THR A 55 2.12 -24.60 -11.81
C THR A 55 1.35 -24.01 -10.64
N THR A 56 0.72 -24.85 -9.81
CA THR A 56 0.06 -24.45 -8.58
C THR A 56 0.97 -24.69 -7.37
N PRO A 57 0.87 -23.89 -6.29
CA PRO A 57 -0.02 -22.72 -6.19
C PRO A 57 0.46 -21.55 -7.04
N VAL A 58 -0.47 -20.73 -7.55
CA VAL A 58 -0.16 -19.51 -8.28
C VAL A 58 -1.04 -18.36 -7.81
N LEU A 59 -0.43 -17.25 -7.41
CA LEU A 59 -1.13 -16.01 -7.12
C LEU A 59 -1.29 -15.23 -8.43
N ALA A 60 -2.48 -14.73 -8.70
CA ALA A 60 -2.76 -13.87 -9.84
C ALA A 60 -3.48 -12.59 -9.39
N LEU A 61 -3.28 -11.50 -10.11
CA LEU A 61 -4.02 -10.25 -9.97
C LEU A 61 -4.96 -10.07 -11.16
N SER A 62 -6.23 -9.71 -10.89
CA SER A 62 -7.18 -9.31 -11.93
C SER A 62 -6.83 -7.92 -12.46
N ALA A 63 -6.54 -7.80 -13.74
CA ALA A 63 -6.25 -6.54 -14.41
C ALA A 63 -7.44 -5.56 -14.29
N GLU A 64 -8.66 -6.07 -14.51
CA GLU A 64 -9.89 -5.30 -14.42
C GLU A 64 -10.15 -4.78 -13.00
N SER A 65 -10.00 -5.62 -11.97
CA SER A 65 -10.23 -5.21 -10.59
C SER A 65 -9.19 -4.20 -10.10
N VAL A 66 -7.92 -4.36 -10.49
CA VAL A 66 -6.86 -3.38 -10.18
C VAL A 66 -7.20 -2.03 -10.79
N GLU A 67 -7.55 -1.99 -12.09
CA GLU A 67 -7.91 -0.76 -12.78
C GLU A 67 -9.16 -0.11 -12.17
N HIS A 68 -10.20 -0.90 -11.89
CA HIS A 68 -11.40 -0.42 -11.23
C HIS A 68 -11.08 0.27 -9.89
N ASN A 69 -10.23 -0.34 -9.07
CA ASN A 69 -9.86 0.19 -7.77
C ASN A 69 -9.05 1.49 -7.89
N LEU A 70 -8.15 1.57 -8.88
CA LEU A 70 -7.36 2.78 -9.15
C LEU A 70 -8.29 3.95 -9.51
N VAL A 71 -9.17 3.76 -10.49
CA VAL A 71 -10.14 4.78 -10.95
C VAL A 71 -11.10 5.19 -9.82
N LEU A 72 -11.57 4.22 -9.03
CA LEU A 72 -12.49 4.50 -7.93
C LEU A 72 -11.87 5.42 -6.88
N LEU A 73 -10.66 5.12 -6.44
CA LEU A 73 -10.04 5.91 -5.37
C LEU A 73 -9.50 7.27 -5.88
N GLU A 74 -9.01 7.35 -7.11
CA GLU A 74 -8.75 8.61 -7.80
C GLU A 74 -9.99 9.51 -7.80
N THR A 75 -11.13 8.96 -8.26
CA THR A 75 -12.39 9.68 -8.34
C THR A 75 -12.87 10.15 -6.98
N TYR A 76 -12.76 9.27 -5.96
CA TYR A 76 -13.10 9.60 -4.57
C TYR A 76 -12.23 10.75 -4.05
N ALA A 77 -10.91 10.62 -4.13
CA ALA A 77 -9.98 11.64 -3.66
C ALA A 77 -10.23 13.00 -4.33
N ARG A 78 -10.37 13.02 -5.65
CA ARG A 78 -10.67 14.24 -6.40
C ARG A 78 -12.00 14.88 -6.01
N ARG A 79 -13.06 14.08 -5.82
CA ARG A 79 -14.38 14.57 -5.38
C ARG A 79 -14.34 15.25 -4.03
N HIS A 80 -13.55 14.71 -3.10
CA HIS A 80 -13.42 15.23 -1.74
C HIS A 80 -12.27 16.23 -1.57
N GLY A 81 -11.62 16.65 -2.67
CA GLY A 81 -10.51 17.63 -2.62
C GLY A 81 -9.29 17.13 -1.84
N LEU A 82 -9.06 15.81 -1.83
CA LEU A 82 -7.93 15.18 -1.18
C LEU A 82 -6.79 14.95 -2.18
N ALA A 83 -5.57 15.23 -1.78
CA ALA A 83 -4.39 14.68 -2.41
C ALA A 83 -4.19 13.24 -1.91
N PHE A 84 -3.58 12.39 -2.74
CA PHE A 84 -3.46 10.99 -2.44
C PHE A 84 -2.02 10.48 -2.56
N ALA A 85 -1.48 9.90 -1.51
CA ALA A 85 -0.17 9.25 -1.48
C ALA A 85 -0.32 7.81 -0.96
N PRO A 86 -0.70 6.84 -1.79
CA PRO A 86 -0.96 5.48 -1.36
C PRO A 86 0.26 4.83 -0.71
N HIS A 87 0.04 3.97 0.30
CA HIS A 87 1.10 3.18 0.90
C HIS A 87 1.65 2.14 -0.06
N GLY A 88 2.85 2.37 -0.59
CA GLY A 88 3.55 1.43 -1.45
C GLY A 88 4.03 0.17 -0.73
N LYS A 89 4.15 0.21 0.62
CA LYS A 89 4.52 -0.96 1.44
C LYS A 89 3.60 -2.17 1.23
N THR A 90 2.36 -1.93 0.76
CA THR A 90 1.40 -3.01 0.55
C THR A 90 1.86 -3.96 -0.55
N SER A 91 2.30 -3.43 -1.66
CA SER A 91 2.65 -4.23 -2.85
C SER A 91 4.16 -4.31 -3.10
N MET A 92 4.91 -3.28 -2.70
CA MET A 92 6.32 -3.09 -3.09
C MET A 92 6.55 -3.32 -4.59
N ALA A 93 5.59 -2.93 -5.43
CA ALA A 93 5.54 -3.21 -6.85
C ALA A 93 5.62 -1.93 -7.69
N PRO A 94 6.76 -1.64 -8.35
CA PRO A 94 6.96 -0.41 -9.12
C PRO A 94 5.93 -0.20 -10.23
N GLN A 95 5.47 -1.26 -10.91
CA GLN A 95 4.42 -1.15 -11.93
C GLN A 95 3.09 -0.65 -11.34
N LEU A 96 2.77 -1.04 -10.10
CA LEU A 96 1.58 -0.52 -9.42
C LEU A 96 1.78 0.92 -8.96
N PHE A 97 3.00 1.30 -8.52
CA PHE A 97 3.31 2.70 -8.19
C PHE A 97 3.16 3.61 -9.42
N ALA A 98 3.71 3.20 -10.56
CA ALA A 98 3.57 3.95 -11.80
C ALA A 98 2.09 4.18 -12.15
N ARG A 99 1.26 3.14 -12.14
CA ARG A 99 -0.18 3.25 -12.39
C ARG A 99 -0.88 4.16 -11.37
N GLN A 100 -0.51 4.10 -10.08
CA GLN A 100 -1.06 5.00 -9.07
C GLN A 100 -0.70 6.47 -9.35
N LEU A 101 0.53 6.74 -9.79
CA LEU A 101 0.98 8.09 -10.18
C LEU A 101 0.27 8.57 -11.45
N GLU A 102 0.09 7.71 -12.47
CA GLU A 102 -0.71 7.98 -13.68
C GLU A 102 -2.16 8.36 -13.33
N HIS A 103 -2.73 7.70 -12.31
CA HIS A 103 -4.05 8.03 -11.74
C HIS A 103 -4.02 9.23 -10.78
N GLY A 104 -2.99 10.08 -10.86
CA GLY A 104 -2.93 11.35 -10.16
C GLY A 104 -2.56 11.27 -8.68
N ALA A 105 -1.96 10.18 -8.21
CA ALA A 105 -1.39 10.15 -6.87
C ALA A 105 -0.32 11.25 -6.73
N TRP A 106 -0.34 11.98 -5.61
CA TRP A 106 0.62 13.03 -5.29
C TRP A 106 2.04 12.50 -5.15
N GLY A 107 2.16 11.29 -4.63
CA GLY A 107 3.41 10.58 -4.36
C GLY A 107 3.11 9.20 -3.78
N ILE A 108 4.13 8.52 -3.26
CA ILE A 108 3.99 7.19 -2.67
C ILE A 108 4.42 7.22 -1.20
N THR A 109 3.62 6.60 -0.32
CA THR A 109 3.92 6.52 1.11
C THR A 109 4.76 5.29 1.44
N ALA A 110 5.87 5.51 2.15
CA ALA A 110 6.73 4.48 2.73
C ALA A 110 6.47 4.33 4.23
N ALA A 111 6.89 3.21 4.81
CA ALA A 111 6.88 2.97 6.26
C ALA A 111 8.29 2.82 6.84
N VAL A 112 9.28 2.47 6.03
CA VAL A 112 10.68 2.32 6.42
C VAL A 112 11.63 2.82 5.31
N PRO A 113 12.89 3.17 5.64
CA PRO A 113 13.84 3.72 4.67
C PRO A 113 14.11 2.82 3.46
N HIS A 114 14.14 1.50 3.64
CA HIS A 114 14.32 0.56 2.53
C HIS A 114 13.27 0.76 1.44
N GLN A 115 12.00 0.92 1.82
CA GLN A 115 10.90 1.14 0.87
C GLN A 115 11.11 2.46 0.09
N ALA A 116 11.49 3.53 0.79
CA ALA A 116 11.79 4.82 0.15
C ALA A 116 12.93 4.69 -0.89
N ARG A 117 13.98 3.90 -0.59
CA ARG A 117 15.05 3.62 -1.53
C ARG A 117 14.56 2.89 -2.78
N VAL A 118 13.71 1.88 -2.61
CA VAL A 118 13.08 1.18 -3.75
C VAL A 118 12.27 2.16 -4.58
N TYR A 119 11.46 3.01 -3.96
CA TYR A 119 10.64 3.97 -4.71
C TYR A 119 11.50 4.95 -5.51
N ARG A 120 12.59 5.46 -4.92
CA ARG A 120 13.53 6.34 -5.62
C ARG A 120 14.23 5.66 -6.78
N GLU A 121 14.65 4.41 -6.64
CA GLU A 121 15.25 3.62 -7.72
C GLU A 121 14.32 3.53 -8.94
N PHE A 122 13.00 3.49 -8.70
CA PHE A 122 11.97 3.47 -9.74
C PHE A 122 11.37 4.84 -10.06
N GLY A 123 12.08 5.93 -9.74
CA GLY A 123 11.78 7.28 -10.20
C GLY A 123 10.65 8.00 -9.47
N VAL A 124 10.21 7.53 -8.30
CA VAL A 124 9.21 8.25 -7.50
C VAL A 124 9.81 9.54 -6.95
N GLN A 125 9.24 10.68 -7.35
CA GLN A 125 9.74 12.01 -7.01
C GLN A 125 9.15 12.58 -5.71
N ARG A 126 8.04 12.03 -5.21
CA ARG A 126 7.43 12.47 -3.96
C ARG A 126 7.20 11.29 -3.04
N ILE A 127 7.89 11.28 -1.91
CA ILE A 127 7.81 10.20 -0.92
C ILE A 127 7.36 10.77 0.43
N PHE A 128 6.32 10.19 0.99
CA PHE A 128 5.90 10.44 2.35
C PHE A 128 6.28 9.23 3.22
N LEU A 129 7.27 9.37 4.09
CA LEU A 129 7.61 8.34 5.07
C LEU A 129 6.70 8.49 6.30
N ALA A 130 5.65 7.67 6.38
CA ALA A 130 4.72 7.67 7.51
C ALA A 130 5.33 6.90 8.70
N ASN A 131 6.45 7.40 9.19
CA ASN A 131 7.20 6.90 10.34
C ASN A 131 8.32 7.90 10.71
N GLU A 132 8.90 7.74 11.89
CA GLU A 132 10.09 8.46 12.34
C GLU A 132 11.34 7.93 11.65
N LEU A 133 12.27 8.82 11.34
CA LEU A 133 13.54 8.49 10.69
C LEU A 133 14.72 8.97 11.56
N VAL A 134 15.27 8.08 12.37
CA VAL A 134 16.39 8.39 13.27
C VAL A 134 17.69 7.63 12.92
N ASP A 135 17.66 6.77 11.89
CA ASP A 135 18.82 6.03 11.42
C ASP A 135 19.77 6.94 10.66
N ALA A 136 20.99 7.14 11.19
CA ALA A 136 21.98 8.06 10.63
C ALA A 136 22.44 7.67 9.23
N VAL A 137 22.46 6.37 8.88
CA VAL A 137 22.86 5.90 7.56
C VAL A 137 21.77 6.22 6.53
N ALA A 138 20.53 6.01 6.92
CA ALA A 138 19.38 6.36 6.06
C ALA A 138 19.25 7.88 5.88
N LEU A 139 19.51 8.67 6.92
CA LEU A 139 19.52 10.15 6.84
C LEU A 139 20.65 10.66 5.94
N ALA A 140 21.84 10.06 6.00
CA ALA A 140 22.94 10.42 5.10
C ALA A 140 22.62 10.10 3.63
N TRP A 141 21.97 8.95 3.35
CA TRP A 141 21.47 8.62 2.02
C TRP A 141 20.43 9.65 1.55
N LEU A 142 19.46 9.97 2.40
CA LEU A 142 18.39 10.93 2.10
C LEU A 142 18.95 12.31 1.77
N ALA A 143 19.93 12.79 2.56
CA ALA A 143 20.62 14.07 2.30
C ALA A 143 21.24 14.08 0.89
N GLY A 144 21.93 12.99 0.52
CA GLY A 144 22.52 12.85 -0.81
C GLY A 144 21.50 12.88 -1.94
N GLU A 145 20.35 12.21 -1.78
CA GLU A 145 19.25 12.23 -2.76
C GLU A 145 18.63 13.62 -2.92
N LEU A 146 18.34 14.29 -1.80
CA LEU A 146 17.78 15.65 -1.81
C LEU A 146 18.73 16.67 -2.43
N ASP A 147 20.04 16.57 -2.16
CA ASP A 147 21.03 17.48 -2.69
C ASP A 147 21.31 17.25 -4.19
N ALA A 148 21.17 16.00 -4.66
CA ALA A 148 21.39 15.61 -6.04
C ALA A 148 20.22 15.95 -6.97
N ASP A 149 18.99 15.96 -6.46
CA ASP A 149 17.76 16.14 -7.25
C ASP A 149 16.85 17.21 -6.63
N PRO A 150 16.79 18.42 -7.21
CA PRO A 150 15.94 19.49 -6.69
C PRO A 150 14.43 19.20 -6.79
N GLU A 151 14.02 18.31 -7.71
CA GLU A 151 12.62 17.92 -7.87
C GLU A 151 12.18 16.82 -6.89
N PHE A 152 13.14 16.21 -6.20
CA PHE A 152 12.82 15.22 -5.19
C PHE A 152 12.29 15.86 -3.91
N HIS A 153 11.12 15.41 -3.47
CA HIS A 153 10.43 15.82 -2.25
C HIS A 153 10.28 14.64 -1.29
N PHE A 154 10.69 14.85 -0.07
CA PHE A 154 10.58 13.86 0.99
C PHE A 154 10.03 14.49 2.26
N VAL A 155 9.03 13.82 2.86
CA VAL A 155 8.44 14.24 4.13
C VAL A 155 8.42 13.03 5.06
N CYS A 156 8.77 13.21 6.35
CA CYS A 156 8.66 12.17 7.36
C CYS A 156 8.10 12.68 8.69
N TYR A 157 7.79 11.75 9.59
CA TYR A 157 7.31 12.07 10.93
C TYR A 157 8.42 12.50 11.88
N VAL A 158 8.04 13.33 12.85
CA VAL A 158 8.76 13.57 14.10
C VAL A 158 7.75 13.59 15.25
N ASP A 159 8.06 12.91 16.36
CA ASP A 159 7.17 12.80 17.52
C ASP A 159 7.85 13.15 18.86
N SER A 160 9.13 13.44 18.85
CA SER A 160 9.91 13.69 20.06
C SER A 160 11.08 14.66 19.82
N VAL A 161 11.38 15.46 20.84
CA VAL A 161 12.54 16.36 20.81
C VAL A 161 13.83 15.58 20.56
N ARG A 162 13.97 14.39 21.18
CA ARG A 162 15.16 13.55 20.96
C ARG A 162 15.27 13.04 19.53
N GLY A 163 14.14 12.68 18.88
CA GLY A 163 14.10 12.30 17.47
C GLY A 163 14.61 13.43 16.56
N VAL A 164 14.14 14.66 16.80
CA VAL A 164 14.60 15.87 16.08
C VAL A 164 16.10 16.10 16.27
N GLU A 165 16.62 16.00 17.50
CA GLU A 165 18.06 16.16 17.78
C GLU A 165 18.90 15.13 17.00
N LEU A 166 18.49 13.84 16.99
CA LEU A 166 19.18 12.78 16.28
C LEU A 166 19.20 13.00 14.77
N MET A 167 18.08 13.48 14.21
CA MET A 167 17.98 13.82 12.79
C MET A 167 18.91 14.97 12.44
N ASP A 168 18.85 16.10 13.19
CA ASP A 168 19.68 17.27 12.94
C ASP A 168 21.18 16.94 13.05
N GLU A 169 21.56 16.17 14.07
CA GLU A 169 22.94 15.71 14.28
C GLU A 169 23.45 14.86 13.10
N ALA A 170 22.64 13.90 12.63
CA ALA A 170 23.00 13.02 11.53
C ALA A 170 23.05 13.76 10.18
N LEU A 171 22.08 14.64 9.90
CA LEU A 171 22.05 15.43 8.66
C LEU A 171 23.20 16.44 8.60
N ARG A 172 23.54 17.09 9.71
CA ARG A 172 24.76 17.95 9.78
C ARG A 172 26.03 17.16 9.53
N ALA A 173 26.13 15.96 10.14
CA ALA A 173 27.30 15.11 9.94
C ALA A 173 27.41 14.62 8.48
N ALA A 174 26.30 14.44 7.79
CA ALA A 174 26.24 14.12 6.37
C ALA A 174 26.54 15.31 5.44
N GLY A 175 26.54 16.54 5.97
CA GLY A 175 26.73 17.76 5.18
C GLY A 175 25.52 18.15 4.34
N ALA A 176 24.31 17.80 4.77
CA ALA A 176 23.06 18.12 4.07
C ALA A 176 22.97 19.63 3.77
N SER A 177 22.72 19.97 2.49
CA SER A 177 22.56 21.36 2.05
C SER A 177 21.09 21.79 1.95
N ARG A 178 20.18 20.83 1.76
CA ARG A 178 18.73 21.05 1.80
C ARG A 178 18.14 20.55 3.11
N PRO A 179 17.22 21.30 3.75
CA PRO A 179 16.51 20.79 4.92
C PRO A 179 15.57 19.65 4.54
N VAL A 180 15.36 18.73 5.47
CA VAL A 180 14.34 17.67 5.35
C VAL A 180 13.01 18.22 5.88
N ASP A 181 11.96 18.07 5.09
CA ASP A 181 10.60 18.40 5.52
C ASP A 181 10.09 17.37 6.51
N VAL A 182 9.58 17.85 7.65
CA VAL A 182 9.02 17.00 8.69
C VAL A 182 7.61 17.45 9.06
N VAL A 183 6.80 16.49 9.48
CA VAL A 183 5.47 16.74 10.06
C VAL A 183 5.43 16.19 11.48
N VAL A 184 4.85 16.95 12.41
CA VAL A 184 4.68 16.47 13.79
C VAL A 184 3.57 15.42 13.81
N GLU A 185 3.87 14.24 14.35
CA GLU A 185 2.88 13.17 14.50
C GLU A 185 2.12 13.32 15.82
N LEU A 186 0.78 13.45 15.71
CA LEU A 186 -0.14 13.33 16.85
C LEU A 186 -0.57 11.87 17.01
N GLY A 187 -0.18 11.23 18.10
CA GLY A 187 -0.59 9.86 18.43
C GLY A 187 -2.09 9.76 18.77
N ALA A 188 -2.69 8.62 18.46
CA ALA A 188 -4.13 8.40 18.65
C ALA A 188 -4.54 8.03 20.09
N GLY A 189 -3.64 8.12 21.05
CA GLY A 189 -3.87 7.81 22.46
C GLY A 189 -2.74 6.97 23.07
N GLU A 190 -2.87 6.57 24.33
CA GLU A 190 -1.80 5.83 25.06
C GLU A 190 -1.38 4.52 24.39
N GLY A 191 -2.29 3.87 23.66
CA GLY A 191 -2.02 2.61 22.96
C GLY A 191 -1.47 2.76 21.55
N ALA A 192 -1.30 4.00 21.03
CA ALA A 192 -0.71 4.22 19.72
C ALA A 192 0.76 3.81 19.69
N ARG A 193 1.24 3.31 18.56
CA ARG A 193 2.63 2.87 18.36
C ARG A 193 3.60 4.02 18.48
N THR A 194 3.33 5.11 17.76
CA THR A 194 4.16 6.32 17.63
C THR A 194 3.32 7.58 17.87
N GLY A 195 3.92 8.75 17.73
CA GLY A 195 3.29 10.05 17.83
C GLY A 195 3.31 10.64 19.24
N ALA A 196 3.44 11.94 19.32
CA ALA A 196 3.33 12.70 20.57
C ALA A 196 1.92 12.54 21.18
N ARG A 197 1.83 12.45 22.51
CA ARG A 197 0.57 12.09 23.20
C ARG A 197 -0.31 13.30 23.53
N THR A 198 0.30 14.47 23.63
CA THR A 198 -0.39 15.72 23.94
C THR A 198 -0.03 16.82 22.94
N GLU A 199 -0.90 17.80 22.82
CA GLU A 199 -0.67 19.01 22.02
C GLU A 199 0.56 19.78 22.52
N ALA A 200 0.81 19.77 23.85
CA ALA A 200 2.00 20.37 24.44
C ALA A 200 3.30 19.65 24.02
N ASP A 201 3.28 18.32 23.95
CA ASP A 201 4.42 17.56 23.42
C ASP A 201 4.63 17.86 21.94
N CYS A 202 3.56 17.90 21.14
CA CYS A 202 3.61 18.31 19.74
C CYS A 202 4.24 19.70 19.55
N ALA A 203 3.86 20.66 20.40
CA ALA A 203 4.41 22.02 20.39
C ALA A 203 5.92 22.02 20.71
N ALA A 204 6.35 21.25 21.71
CA ALA A 204 7.76 21.12 22.06
C ALA A 204 8.59 20.50 20.91
N VAL A 205 8.03 19.51 20.20
CA VAL A 205 8.66 18.92 19.02
C VAL A 205 8.78 19.96 17.89
N ALA A 206 7.72 20.72 17.62
CA ALA A 206 7.73 21.77 16.60
C ALA A 206 8.76 22.87 16.93
N ASP A 207 8.88 23.27 18.21
CA ASP A 207 9.89 24.24 18.66
C ASP A 207 11.32 23.69 18.51
N ALA A 208 11.53 22.39 18.73
CA ALA A 208 12.81 21.74 18.46
C ALA A 208 13.16 21.71 16.96
N VAL A 209 12.17 21.45 16.08
CA VAL A 209 12.35 21.53 14.62
C VAL A 209 12.74 22.93 14.19
N ALA A 210 12.09 23.97 14.73
CA ALA A 210 12.42 25.37 14.43
C ALA A 210 13.86 25.76 14.86
N ALA A 211 14.40 25.09 15.89
CA ALA A 211 15.78 25.30 16.34
C ALA A 211 16.81 24.49 15.53
N ALA A 212 16.38 23.44 14.82
CA ALA A 212 17.22 22.59 14.01
C ALA A 212 17.50 23.24 12.64
N GLY A 213 18.77 23.32 12.23
CA GLY A 213 19.12 23.96 10.96
C GLY A 213 18.94 23.10 9.71
N THR A 214 18.71 21.79 9.89
CA THR A 214 18.62 20.81 8.80
C THR A 214 17.22 20.26 8.62
N LEU A 215 16.24 20.74 9.40
CA LEU A 215 14.85 20.34 9.34
C LEU A 215 13.94 21.53 9.07
N ARG A 216 12.81 21.27 8.43
CA ARG A 216 11.78 22.27 8.15
C ARG A 216 10.40 21.70 8.52
N LEU A 217 9.65 22.40 9.36
CA LEU A 217 8.30 21.99 9.72
C LEU A 217 7.34 22.22 8.54
N ALA A 218 6.84 21.16 7.96
CA ALA A 218 5.93 21.21 6.82
C ALA A 218 4.45 20.94 7.18
N GLY A 219 4.15 20.49 8.39
CA GLY A 219 2.76 20.23 8.76
C GLY A 219 2.58 19.33 9.98
N VAL A 220 1.42 18.67 10.02
CA VAL A 220 1.05 17.71 11.06
C VAL A 220 0.47 16.44 10.43
N ALA A 221 0.61 15.32 11.11
CA ALA A 221 0.07 14.05 10.66
C ALA A 221 -0.32 13.13 11.82
N GLY A 222 -0.94 12.01 11.50
CA GLY A 222 -1.19 10.92 12.43
C GLY A 222 -1.92 9.76 11.76
N TYR A 223 -2.29 8.76 12.55
CA TYR A 223 -2.98 7.58 12.06
C TYR A 223 -4.22 7.25 12.89
N GLU A 224 -5.39 7.53 12.33
CA GLU A 224 -6.70 7.35 12.95
C GLU A 224 -7.07 5.88 13.20
N GLY A 225 -6.41 4.95 12.51
CA GLY A 225 -6.62 3.51 12.69
C GLY A 225 -6.19 2.98 14.06
N GLU A 226 -5.49 3.79 14.86
CA GLU A 226 -5.05 3.46 16.22
C GLU A 226 -5.92 4.11 17.32
N VAL A 227 -6.98 4.81 16.94
CA VAL A 227 -7.94 5.34 17.93
C VAL A 227 -8.55 4.17 18.72
N PRO A 228 -8.40 4.15 20.06
CA PRO A 228 -8.91 3.05 20.87
C PRO A 228 -10.43 2.91 20.74
N ASP A 229 -10.92 1.66 20.64
CA ASP A 229 -12.33 1.35 20.45
C ASP A 229 -12.95 2.22 19.33
N ALA A 230 -12.31 2.27 18.17
CA ALA A 230 -12.62 3.17 17.08
C ALA A 230 -14.09 3.08 16.65
N THR A 231 -14.79 4.19 16.81
CA THR A 231 -16.10 4.47 16.21
C THR A 231 -15.97 5.66 15.28
N GLY A 232 -16.89 5.82 14.34
CA GLY A 232 -16.87 6.98 13.44
C GLY A 232 -16.82 8.33 14.16
N GLU A 233 -17.47 8.48 15.33
CA GLU A 233 -17.43 9.69 16.15
C GLU A 233 -16.05 9.91 16.78
N ARG A 234 -15.50 8.90 17.47
CA ARG A 234 -14.17 8.99 18.10
C ARG A 234 -13.06 9.27 17.09
N VAL A 235 -13.15 8.66 15.92
CA VAL A 235 -12.21 8.90 14.82
C VAL A 235 -12.32 10.35 14.34
N ARG A 236 -13.53 10.87 14.11
CA ARG A 236 -13.72 12.27 13.72
C ARG A 236 -13.25 13.25 14.80
N ASP A 237 -13.47 12.96 16.08
CA ASP A 237 -13.00 13.80 17.17
C ASP A 237 -11.47 13.85 17.23
N TRP A 238 -10.80 12.72 17.02
CA TRP A 238 -9.36 12.70 16.94
C TRP A 238 -8.84 13.47 15.70
N LEU A 239 -9.48 13.31 14.55
CA LEU A 239 -9.14 14.05 13.32
C LEU A 239 -9.33 15.57 13.51
N ARG A 240 -10.38 16.01 14.23
CA ARG A 240 -10.57 17.43 14.57
C ARG A 240 -9.45 17.95 15.48
N ARG A 241 -8.95 17.14 16.42
CA ARG A 241 -7.76 17.50 17.23
C ARG A 241 -6.53 17.69 16.35
N LEU A 242 -6.32 16.82 15.34
CA LEU A 242 -5.22 16.96 14.39
C LEU A 242 -5.33 18.28 13.59
N VAL A 243 -6.54 18.62 13.14
CA VAL A 243 -6.80 19.90 12.44
C VAL A 243 -6.56 21.09 13.37
N ALA A 244 -7.09 21.05 14.59
CA ALA A 244 -6.88 22.12 15.58
C ALA A 244 -5.39 22.33 15.92
N LEU A 245 -4.59 21.25 15.95
CA LEU A 245 -3.14 21.34 16.11
C LEU A 245 -2.47 22.11 14.95
N ALA A 246 -2.91 21.87 13.71
CA ALA A 246 -2.42 22.63 12.55
C ALA A 246 -2.78 24.11 12.63
N GLU A 247 -4.02 24.42 13.04
CA GLU A 247 -4.48 25.81 13.26
C GLU A 247 -3.66 26.51 14.36
N GLU A 248 -3.39 25.83 15.47
CA GLU A 248 -2.56 26.35 16.54
C GLU A 248 -1.13 26.63 16.07
N PHE A 249 -0.54 25.72 15.31
CA PHE A 249 0.81 25.88 14.77
C PHE A 249 0.88 27.02 13.76
N ASP A 250 -0.12 27.16 12.91
CA ASP A 250 -0.22 28.27 11.96
C ASP A 250 -0.36 29.62 12.65
N ALA A 251 -1.27 29.73 13.63
CA ALA A 251 -1.48 30.94 14.42
C ALA A 251 -0.22 31.34 15.22
N ALA A 252 0.59 30.36 15.63
CA ALA A 252 1.86 30.58 16.30
C ALA A 252 3.03 30.88 15.32
N GLY A 253 2.79 30.90 14.01
CA GLY A 253 3.79 31.16 12.98
C GLY A 253 4.83 30.04 12.80
N ARG A 254 4.53 28.81 13.24
CA ARG A 254 5.47 27.68 13.17
C ARG A 254 5.75 27.18 11.75
N PHE A 255 4.92 27.53 10.76
CA PHE A 255 5.12 27.24 9.35
C PHE A 255 5.83 28.33 8.56
N ALA A 256 6.37 29.36 9.24
CA ALA A 256 7.03 30.51 8.60
C ALA A 256 8.30 30.15 7.79
N ALA A 257 8.84 28.94 7.94
CA ALA A 257 9.97 28.45 7.15
C ALA A 257 9.56 27.87 5.78
N LEU A 258 8.26 27.70 5.51
CA LEU A 258 7.76 27.32 4.19
C LEU A 258 7.89 28.49 3.22
N ASP A 259 8.26 28.19 1.97
CA ASP A 259 8.32 29.21 0.94
C ASP A 259 6.91 29.69 0.54
N ALA A 260 6.83 30.88 -0.04
CA ALA A 260 5.55 31.47 -0.41
C ALA A 260 4.77 30.57 -1.38
N GLY A 261 3.62 30.08 -0.96
CA GLY A 261 2.75 29.21 -1.74
C GLY A 261 3.02 27.70 -1.56
N GLU A 262 4.04 27.31 -0.80
CA GLU A 262 4.19 25.91 -0.38
C GLU A 262 3.06 25.53 0.58
N PRO A 263 2.46 24.33 0.43
CA PRO A 263 1.32 23.94 1.23
C PRO A 263 1.73 23.45 2.62
N ILE A 264 0.91 23.76 3.62
CA ILE A 264 0.93 23.08 4.92
C ILE A 264 0.35 21.68 4.73
N VAL A 265 1.10 20.65 5.13
CA VAL A 265 0.68 19.25 5.03
C VAL A 265 -0.18 18.86 6.23
N ILE A 266 -1.42 18.43 5.99
CA ILE A 266 -2.24 17.77 7.00
C ILE A 266 -2.56 16.37 6.49
N SER A 267 -2.05 15.34 7.18
CA SER A 267 -2.10 13.98 6.66
C SER A 267 -2.65 12.97 7.65
N ALA A 268 -3.64 12.22 7.20
CA ALA A 268 -4.23 11.07 7.87
C ALA A 268 -4.79 10.09 6.82
N GLY A 269 -5.43 9.02 7.25
CA GLY A 269 -6.23 8.18 6.39
C GLY A 269 -5.57 6.88 6.00
N GLY A 270 -5.91 5.83 6.77
CA GLY A 270 -5.69 4.45 6.40
C GLY A 270 -6.87 3.87 5.60
N SER A 271 -6.84 2.56 5.38
CA SER A 271 -7.85 1.87 4.57
C SER A 271 -9.23 1.73 5.24
N ALA A 272 -9.35 2.02 6.55
CA ALA A 272 -10.57 1.79 7.31
C ALA A 272 -11.44 3.05 7.53
N TRP A 273 -10.88 4.27 7.42
CA TRP A 273 -11.54 5.50 7.86
C TRP A 273 -11.35 6.69 6.92
N PHE A 274 -11.04 6.48 5.65
CA PHE A 274 -10.85 7.59 4.71
C PHE A 274 -12.12 8.43 4.47
N ASP A 275 -13.32 7.90 4.75
CA ASP A 275 -14.57 8.65 4.78
C ASP A 275 -14.60 9.69 5.91
N ALA A 276 -14.21 9.31 7.12
CA ALA A 276 -14.11 10.23 8.22
C ALA A 276 -13.03 11.31 7.98
N VAL A 277 -11.94 10.94 7.32
CA VAL A 277 -10.90 11.90 6.89
C VAL A 277 -11.47 12.88 5.87
N ALA A 278 -12.20 12.40 4.87
CA ALA A 278 -12.84 13.26 3.87
C ALA A 278 -13.78 14.27 4.52
N ASP A 279 -14.64 13.80 5.43
CA ASP A 279 -15.60 14.65 6.16
C ASP A 279 -14.88 15.77 6.95
N VAL A 280 -13.90 15.40 7.80
CA VAL A 280 -13.22 16.37 8.67
C VAL A 280 -12.30 17.28 7.88
N PHE A 281 -11.59 16.77 6.88
CA PHE A 281 -10.69 17.59 6.07
C PHE A 281 -11.44 18.55 5.14
N ALA A 282 -12.71 18.29 4.84
CA ALA A 282 -13.55 19.26 4.14
C ALA A 282 -13.78 20.55 4.98
N GLU A 283 -13.75 20.44 6.32
CA GLU A 283 -13.99 21.52 7.27
C GLU A 283 -12.72 22.30 7.66
N ILE A 284 -11.51 21.93 7.15
CA ILE A 284 -10.26 22.64 7.47
C ILE A 284 -10.41 24.09 7.04
N PRO A 285 -10.19 25.06 7.98
CA PRO A 285 -10.30 26.49 7.70
C PRO A 285 -9.16 26.97 6.79
N GLU A 286 -9.27 28.20 6.33
CA GLU A 286 -8.18 28.88 5.62
C GLU A 286 -7.02 29.14 6.58
N LEU A 287 -5.82 28.67 6.22
CA LEU A 287 -4.58 28.89 6.95
C LEU A 287 -3.72 29.93 6.21
N SER A 288 -2.56 30.30 6.80
CA SER A 288 -1.61 31.25 6.21
C SER A 288 -1.05 30.81 4.86
N SER A 289 -1.06 29.51 4.59
CA SER A 289 -0.67 28.89 3.31
C SER A 289 -1.72 27.89 2.85
N PRO A 290 -1.75 27.50 1.55
CA PRO A 290 -2.61 26.42 1.06
C PRO A 290 -2.41 25.14 1.86
N VAL A 291 -3.45 24.31 1.98
CA VAL A 291 -3.37 23.04 2.73
C VAL A 291 -3.32 21.86 1.77
N LEU A 292 -2.30 21.02 1.91
CA LEU A 292 -2.23 19.70 1.27
C LEU A 292 -2.94 18.68 2.18
N LYS A 293 -4.18 18.34 1.84
CA LYS A 293 -5.02 17.35 2.53
C LYS A 293 -4.64 15.96 2.04
N LEU A 294 -3.69 15.28 2.70
CA LEU A 294 -3.02 14.09 2.18
C LEU A 294 -3.58 12.79 2.75
N LEU A 295 -4.25 11.99 1.92
CA LEU A 295 -4.75 10.65 2.21
C LEU A 295 -3.69 9.59 1.86
N ARG A 296 -3.57 8.49 2.65
CA ARG A 296 -2.48 7.50 2.50
C ARG A 296 -2.91 6.04 2.39
N SER A 297 -4.18 5.75 2.13
CA SER A 297 -4.70 4.37 2.00
C SER A 297 -3.92 3.55 0.97
N GLY A 298 -3.46 2.33 1.29
CA GLY A 298 -2.63 1.51 0.42
C GLY A 298 -3.26 0.20 -0.06
N ALA A 299 -4.06 -0.46 0.79
CA ALA A 299 -4.62 -1.78 0.49
C ALA A 299 -5.69 -1.76 -0.63
N TYR A 300 -6.18 -0.59 -1.01
CA TYR A 300 -7.25 -0.43 -2.01
C TYR A 300 -6.90 -1.02 -3.38
N VAL A 301 -5.63 -0.94 -3.82
CA VAL A 301 -5.21 -1.33 -5.17
C VAL A 301 -5.51 -2.78 -5.48
N SER A 302 -5.36 -3.66 -4.51
CA SER A 302 -5.73 -5.06 -4.62
C SER A 302 -7.00 -5.40 -3.85
N HIS A 303 -7.34 -4.60 -2.85
CA HIS A 303 -8.39 -4.92 -1.89
C HIS A 303 -8.24 -6.36 -1.38
N ASP A 304 -9.24 -6.92 -0.69
CA ASP A 304 -9.24 -8.34 -0.30
C ASP A 304 -10.67 -8.90 -0.13
N ASP A 305 -10.75 -10.22 -0.05
CA ASP A 305 -12.02 -10.92 0.19
C ASP A 305 -12.37 -11.07 1.68
N GLY A 306 -11.46 -10.66 2.59
CA GLY A 306 -11.59 -10.85 4.04
C GLY A 306 -11.61 -9.53 4.82
N HIS A 307 -10.52 -9.22 5.48
CA HIS A 307 -10.42 -8.14 6.48
C HIS A 307 -10.84 -6.77 5.93
N TYR A 308 -10.25 -6.29 4.85
CA TYR A 308 -10.56 -4.96 4.31
C TYR A 308 -11.93 -4.90 3.64
N ARG A 309 -12.46 -6.02 3.13
CA ARG A 309 -13.82 -6.10 2.62
C ARG A 309 -14.85 -5.70 3.69
N HIS A 310 -14.59 -6.04 4.96
CA HIS A 310 -15.46 -5.68 6.07
C HIS A 310 -15.22 -4.27 6.61
N LEU A 311 -13.99 -3.74 6.47
CA LEU A 311 -13.59 -2.46 7.05
C LEU A 311 -13.68 -1.28 6.08
N THR A 312 -13.77 -1.53 4.77
CA THR A 312 -13.75 -0.45 3.79
C THR A 312 -14.82 0.61 4.06
N PRO A 313 -14.47 1.89 4.02
CA PRO A 313 -15.42 3.00 4.13
C PRO A 313 -16.57 2.94 3.13
N PHE A 314 -16.38 2.37 1.95
CA PHE A 314 -17.45 2.20 0.97
C PHE A 314 -18.64 1.36 1.47
N ASN A 315 -18.48 0.57 2.54
CA ASN A 315 -19.61 -0.06 3.22
C ASN A 315 -20.52 0.94 3.97
N ARG A 316 -19.96 2.13 4.31
CA ARG A 316 -20.68 3.21 4.99
C ARG A 316 -21.20 4.27 4.01
N VAL A 317 -20.55 4.40 2.86
CA VAL A 317 -20.91 5.32 1.77
C VAL A 317 -21.02 4.58 0.43
N PRO A 318 -21.96 3.60 0.31
CA PRO A 318 -22.03 2.72 -0.86
C PRO A 318 -22.36 3.45 -2.18
N GLU A 319 -22.92 4.64 -2.10
CA GLU A 319 -23.17 5.51 -3.26
C GLU A 319 -21.89 6.06 -3.90
N GLU A 320 -20.79 6.03 -3.17
CA GLU A 320 -19.47 6.44 -3.68
C GLU A 320 -18.77 5.33 -4.47
N GLY A 321 -19.24 4.08 -4.36
CA GLY A 321 -18.73 2.93 -5.09
C GLY A 321 -18.39 1.72 -4.20
N ALA A 322 -17.68 0.75 -4.76
CA ALA A 322 -17.23 -0.44 -4.05
C ALA A 322 -15.90 -0.94 -4.62
N LEU A 323 -14.93 -1.23 -3.76
CA LEU A 323 -13.67 -1.85 -4.14
C LEU A 323 -13.87 -3.32 -4.53
N GLN A 324 -13.07 -3.80 -5.46
CA GLN A 324 -13.09 -5.18 -5.95
C GLN A 324 -11.85 -5.93 -5.49
N PRO A 325 -11.97 -7.13 -4.87
CA PRO A 325 -10.82 -7.99 -4.61
C PRO A 325 -10.13 -8.38 -5.91
N ALA A 326 -8.85 -8.02 -6.03
CA ALA A 326 -8.07 -8.31 -7.23
C ALA A 326 -7.22 -9.58 -7.10
N PHE A 327 -6.94 -10.06 -5.89
CA PHE A 327 -6.21 -11.29 -5.67
C PHE A 327 -7.02 -12.54 -5.96
N ARG A 328 -6.36 -13.54 -6.57
CA ARG A 328 -6.82 -14.90 -6.58
C ARG A 328 -5.63 -15.87 -6.48
N LEU A 329 -5.55 -16.58 -5.34
CA LEU A 329 -4.59 -17.67 -5.20
C LEU A 329 -5.22 -18.97 -5.70
N TRP A 330 -4.68 -19.50 -6.77
CA TRP A 330 -5.11 -20.78 -7.33
C TRP A 330 -4.26 -21.91 -6.75
N ALA A 331 -4.93 -22.86 -6.11
CA ALA A 331 -4.32 -24.01 -5.49
C ALA A 331 -5.01 -25.29 -5.95
N GLN A 332 -4.24 -26.36 -6.09
CA GLN A 332 -4.77 -27.64 -6.59
C GLN A 332 -5.15 -28.56 -5.43
N VAL A 333 -6.24 -29.29 -5.58
CA VAL A 333 -6.62 -30.37 -4.69
C VAL A 333 -5.67 -31.54 -4.91
N VAL A 334 -4.81 -31.80 -3.93
CA VAL A 334 -3.80 -32.88 -4.01
C VAL A 334 -4.22 -34.15 -3.31
N SER A 335 -5.19 -34.05 -2.39
CA SER A 335 -5.69 -35.21 -1.65
C SER A 335 -7.14 -34.98 -1.18
N ARG A 336 -7.96 -36.02 -1.23
CA ARG A 336 -9.31 -36.07 -0.66
C ARG A 336 -9.51 -37.41 0.07
N PRO A 337 -9.00 -37.54 1.30
CA PRO A 337 -9.01 -38.82 2.02
C PRO A 337 -10.41 -39.24 2.47
N THR A 338 -11.35 -38.32 2.63
CA THR A 338 -12.74 -38.62 2.99
C THR A 338 -13.71 -37.72 2.19
N GLY A 339 -15.00 -37.99 2.30
CA GLY A 339 -16.04 -37.14 1.70
C GLY A 339 -16.09 -35.72 2.27
N GLU A 340 -15.61 -35.51 3.49
CA GLU A 340 -15.69 -34.25 4.24
C GLU A 340 -14.34 -33.49 4.30
N GLN A 341 -13.24 -34.11 3.85
CA GLN A 341 -11.89 -33.55 3.98
C GLN A 341 -11.11 -33.60 2.69
N ALA A 342 -10.48 -32.48 2.34
CA ALA A 342 -9.53 -32.39 1.24
C ALA A 342 -8.32 -31.53 1.65
N PHE A 343 -7.29 -31.55 0.80
CA PHE A 343 -6.06 -30.75 1.00
C PHE A 343 -5.67 -30.09 -0.33
N LEU A 344 -5.32 -28.78 -0.21
CA LEU A 344 -4.73 -28.03 -1.31
C LEU A 344 -3.23 -27.92 -1.12
N ASN A 345 -2.49 -27.75 -2.23
CA ASN A 345 -1.05 -27.55 -2.25
C ASN A 345 -0.58 -26.12 -1.96
N ALA A 346 -1.41 -25.31 -1.31
CA ALA A 346 -1.08 -23.96 -0.85
C ALA A 346 -1.12 -23.88 0.67
N GLY A 347 -0.25 -23.10 1.27
CA GLY A 347 -0.19 -22.93 2.73
C GLY A 347 0.30 -21.56 3.17
N LYS A 348 0.88 -21.51 4.36
CA LYS A 348 1.45 -20.28 4.97
C LYS A 348 2.54 -19.62 4.13
N ARG A 349 3.21 -20.38 3.26
CA ARG A 349 4.25 -19.87 2.35
C ARG A 349 3.65 -19.16 1.13
N ASP A 350 2.34 -19.28 0.91
CA ASP A 350 1.69 -18.83 -0.33
C ASP A 350 0.57 -17.82 -0.08
N ALA A 351 -0.06 -17.85 1.11
CA ALA A 351 -1.17 -16.99 1.50
C ALA A 351 -0.92 -16.30 2.85
N ALA A 352 -1.46 -15.10 3.02
CA ALA A 352 -1.61 -14.47 4.33
C ALA A 352 -2.53 -15.30 5.24
N TYR A 353 -2.28 -15.26 6.53
CA TYR A 353 -3.06 -15.98 7.56
C TYR A 353 -3.07 -15.27 8.91
N ASP A 354 -2.54 -14.07 8.97
CA ASP A 354 -2.35 -13.27 10.19
C ASP A 354 -3.64 -12.56 10.65
N LEU A 355 -4.56 -12.27 9.73
CA LEU A 355 -5.88 -11.69 10.05
C LEU A 355 -6.99 -12.71 9.87
N ASP A 356 -7.11 -13.32 8.69
CA ASP A 356 -8.12 -14.34 8.38
C ASP A 356 -7.50 -15.46 7.53
N LEU A 357 -8.15 -16.63 7.53
CA LEU A 357 -7.82 -17.71 6.60
C LEU A 357 -8.31 -17.37 5.18
N PRO A 358 -7.63 -17.88 4.13
CA PRO A 358 -8.13 -17.80 2.76
C PRO A 358 -9.54 -18.37 2.63
N GLN A 359 -10.34 -17.81 1.72
CA GLN A 359 -11.72 -18.22 1.49
C GLN A 359 -11.85 -18.86 0.10
N ALA A 360 -12.39 -20.10 0.03
CA ALA A 360 -12.67 -20.72 -1.25
C ALA A 360 -13.80 -19.95 -1.95
N GLN A 361 -13.53 -19.44 -3.15
CA GLN A 361 -14.48 -18.62 -3.93
C GLN A 361 -15.03 -19.40 -5.12
N VAL A 362 -14.15 -20.06 -5.85
CA VAL A 362 -14.49 -20.79 -7.07
C VAL A 362 -13.70 -22.10 -7.16
N VAL A 363 -14.26 -23.07 -7.88
CA VAL A 363 -13.58 -24.31 -8.25
C VAL A 363 -13.54 -24.39 -9.77
N ARG A 364 -12.36 -24.68 -10.33
CA ARG A 364 -12.17 -25.01 -11.73
C ARG A 364 -11.92 -26.50 -11.86
N SER A 365 -12.81 -27.17 -12.55
CA SER A 365 -12.76 -28.62 -12.78
C SER A 365 -11.53 -29.01 -13.60
N ALA A 366 -10.81 -30.03 -13.14
CA ALA A 366 -9.70 -30.62 -13.87
C ALA A 366 -10.16 -31.42 -15.12
N ARG A 367 -11.43 -31.85 -15.16
CA ARG A 367 -11.95 -32.68 -16.24
C ARG A 367 -12.24 -31.89 -17.51
N ASP A 368 -12.88 -30.76 -17.38
CA ASP A 368 -13.41 -29.98 -18.50
C ASP A 368 -13.10 -28.47 -18.44
N GLY A 369 -12.44 -28.01 -17.37
CA GLY A 369 -12.10 -26.63 -17.20
C GLY A 369 -13.27 -25.73 -16.81
N SER A 370 -14.45 -26.28 -16.55
CA SER A 370 -15.61 -25.48 -16.08
C SER A 370 -15.33 -24.83 -14.73
N VAL A 371 -15.85 -23.62 -14.53
CA VAL A 371 -15.69 -22.85 -13.28
C VAL A 371 -17.06 -22.73 -12.60
N ARG A 372 -17.09 -23.01 -11.30
CA ARG A 372 -18.30 -22.90 -10.47
C ARG A 372 -17.98 -22.26 -9.11
N ALA A 373 -18.98 -21.78 -8.40
CA ALA A 373 -18.83 -21.31 -7.02
C ALA A 373 -18.35 -22.45 -6.10
N ALA A 374 -17.49 -22.15 -5.13
CA ALA A 374 -16.99 -23.11 -4.14
C ALA A 374 -17.99 -23.33 -2.99
N THR A 375 -19.23 -23.67 -3.33
CA THR A 375 -20.30 -23.86 -2.35
C THR A 375 -20.02 -25.10 -1.48
N GLY A 376 -20.13 -24.95 -0.16
CA GLY A 376 -19.88 -26.01 0.81
C GLY A 376 -18.39 -26.38 0.96
N ILE A 377 -17.47 -25.50 0.55
CA ILE A 377 -16.02 -25.70 0.63
C ILE A 377 -15.43 -24.60 1.51
N GLY A 378 -14.83 -24.98 2.64
CA GLY A 378 -14.25 -24.05 3.62
C GLY A 378 -12.81 -24.40 3.97
N ILE A 379 -11.96 -23.38 4.05
CA ILE A 379 -10.57 -23.52 4.56
C ILE A 379 -10.64 -23.48 6.09
N THR A 380 -10.10 -24.50 6.76
CA THR A 380 -10.15 -24.63 8.24
C THR A 380 -8.79 -24.43 8.89
N GLY A 381 -7.71 -24.40 8.10
CA GLY A 381 -6.37 -24.16 8.62
C GLY A 381 -5.30 -24.22 7.53
N LEU A 382 -4.11 -23.75 7.86
CA LEU A 382 -2.94 -23.79 6.98
C LEU A 382 -1.76 -24.44 7.70
N SER A 383 -1.14 -25.44 7.03
CA SER A 383 0.23 -25.86 7.28
C SER A 383 1.17 -25.02 6.40
N ASP A 384 2.48 -25.32 6.38
CA ASP A 384 3.43 -24.56 5.55
C ASP A 384 3.07 -24.59 4.06
N GLN A 385 2.72 -25.77 3.53
CA GLN A 385 2.46 -26.02 2.10
C GLN A 385 1.13 -26.76 1.85
N HIS A 386 0.22 -26.76 2.83
CA HIS A 386 -1.12 -27.33 2.65
C HIS A 386 -2.18 -26.44 3.28
N ALA A 387 -3.32 -26.30 2.59
CA ALA A 387 -4.55 -25.82 3.18
C ALA A 387 -5.45 -27.01 3.53
N TRP A 388 -5.99 -26.99 4.75
CA TRP A 388 -6.97 -27.96 5.24
C TRP A 388 -8.34 -27.50 4.77
N VAL A 389 -9.03 -28.37 4.06
CA VAL A 389 -10.35 -28.10 3.48
C VAL A 389 -11.39 -28.99 4.12
N ARG A 390 -12.47 -28.38 4.62
CA ARG A 390 -13.70 -29.08 4.96
C ARG A 390 -14.66 -28.93 3.79
N THR A 391 -15.32 -30.05 3.43
CA THR A 391 -16.39 -30.08 2.44
C THR A 391 -17.68 -30.51 3.08
N ASP A 392 -18.76 -29.79 2.81
CA ASP A 392 -20.10 -30.20 3.23
C ASP A 392 -20.61 -31.37 2.39
N GLU A 393 -21.65 -32.06 2.85
CA GLU A 393 -22.28 -33.16 2.10
C GLU A 393 -22.79 -32.66 0.74
N GLY A 394 -22.41 -33.34 -0.33
CA GLY A 394 -22.75 -32.96 -1.70
C GLY A 394 -21.86 -31.89 -2.34
N ALA A 395 -20.86 -31.39 -1.62
CA ALA A 395 -19.89 -30.49 -2.25
C ALA A 395 -19.07 -31.22 -3.33
N GLU A 396 -19.09 -30.64 -4.53
CA GLU A 396 -18.36 -31.18 -5.67
C GLU A 396 -16.91 -30.70 -5.63
N LEU A 397 -15.98 -31.59 -5.30
CA LEU A 397 -14.55 -31.30 -5.30
C LEU A 397 -13.80 -32.61 -5.56
N GLU A 398 -12.89 -32.61 -6.54
CA GLU A 398 -12.11 -33.81 -6.89
C GLU A 398 -10.60 -33.52 -6.84
N VAL A 399 -9.81 -34.57 -6.66
CA VAL A 399 -8.35 -34.46 -6.78
C VAL A 399 -8.00 -34.00 -8.19
N GLY A 400 -7.14 -32.98 -8.27
CA GLY A 400 -6.78 -32.36 -9.54
C GLY A 400 -7.51 -31.05 -9.82
N ASP A 401 -8.69 -30.81 -9.22
CA ASP A 401 -9.41 -29.52 -9.35
C ASP A 401 -8.56 -28.37 -8.81
N TRP A 402 -8.71 -27.20 -9.41
CA TRP A 402 -8.10 -25.98 -8.89
C TRP A 402 -9.14 -25.18 -8.10
N VAL A 403 -8.77 -24.77 -6.89
CA VAL A 403 -9.60 -23.90 -6.06
C VAL A 403 -9.03 -22.49 -6.08
N GLY A 404 -9.83 -21.52 -6.50
CA GLY A 404 -9.51 -20.10 -6.45
C GLY A 404 -9.85 -19.55 -5.07
N LEU A 405 -8.82 -19.20 -4.32
CA LEU A 405 -8.91 -18.67 -2.96
C LEU A 405 -8.88 -17.15 -2.99
N GLY A 406 -9.87 -16.53 -2.33
CA GLY A 406 -9.82 -15.14 -1.92
C GLY A 406 -8.92 -15.00 -0.70
N LEU A 407 -8.11 -13.96 -0.67
CA LEU A 407 -7.15 -13.73 0.41
C LEU A 407 -7.64 -12.62 1.34
N SER A 408 -7.08 -12.59 2.54
CA SER A 408 -7.15 -11.48 3.48
C SER A 408 -5.76 -10.85 3.58
N HIS A 409 -5.69 -9.58 4.01
CA HIS A 409 -4.47 -8.84 4.29
C HIS A 409 -3.47 -8.80 3.11
N PRO A 410 -3.67 -7.93 2.12
CA PRO A 410 -2.80 -7.84 0.94
C PRO A 410 -1.32 -7.67 1.25
N CYS A 411 -0.97 -6.89 2.28
CA CYS A 411 0.42 -6.59 2.63
C CYS A 411 1.26 -7.85 2.89
N THR A 412 0.68 -8.84 3.59
CA THR A 412 1.33 -10.11 3.92
C THR A 412 1.03 -11.21 2.91
N SER A 413 0.38 -10.86 1.79
CA SER A 413 0.20 -11.72 0.63
C SER A 413 1.21 -11.40 -0.47
N PHE A 414 1.41 -10.11 -0.78
CA PHE A 414 2.39 -9.67 -1.79
C PHE A 414 3.82 -10.09 -1.45
N ASP A 415 4.22 -10.04 -0.17
CA ASP A 415 5.57 -10.37 0.31
C ASP A 415 6.01 -11.81 0.04
N LYS A 416 5.08 -12.69 -0.31
CA LYS A 416 5.35 -14.11 -0.58
C LYS A 416 5.63 -14.40 -2.06
N TRP A 417 5.45 -13.41 -2.94
CA TRP A 417 5.48 -13.58 -4.39
C TRP A 417 6.34 -12.52 -5.05
N GLN A 418 7.42 -12.92 -5.71
CA GLN A 418 8.35 -12.01 -6.37
C GLN A 418 7.86 -11.55 -7.75
N LEU A 419 7.06 -12.38 -8.44
CA LEU A 419 6.51 -12.09 -9.75
C LEU A 419 5.08 -12.65 -9.83
N ILE A 420 4.10 -11.78 -10.10
CA ILE A 420 2.68 -12.11 -10.02
C ILE A 420 2.04 -11.87 -11.38
N PRO A 421 1.44 -12.88 -12.04
CA PRO A 421 0.69 -12.69 -13.28
C PRO A 421 -0.46 -11.72 -13.12
N LEU A 422 -0.58 -10.76 -14.02
CA LEU A 422 -1.73 -9.87 -14.19
C LEU A 422 -2.63 -10.49 -15.27
N VAL A 423 -3.88 -10.82 -14.89
CA VAL A 423 -4.75 -11.65 -15.75
C VAL A 423 -6.03 -10.94 -16.14
N GLU A 424 -6.50 -11.17 -17.36
CA GLU A 424 -7.84 -10.84 -17.84
C GLU A 424 -8.87 -11.86 -17.34
N ALA A 425 -10.17 -11.55 -17.50
CA ALA A 425 -11.27 -12.40 -17.01
C ALA A 425 -11.27 -13.82 -17.59
N ASP A 426 -10.75 -14.01 -18.80
CA ASP A 426 -10.63 -15.33 -19.46
C ASP A 426 -9.37 -16.14 -19.02
N GLY A 427 -8.56 -15.57 -18.11
CA GLY A 427 -7.32 -16.13 -17.61
C GLY A 427 -6.09 -15.85 -18.47
N THR A 428 -6.21 -15.01 -19.50
CA THR A 428 -5.06 -14.56 -20.30
C THR A 428 -4.14 -13.68 -19.47
N VAL A 429 -2.86 -14.05 -19.37
CA VAL A 429 -1.84 -13.23 -18.70
C VAL A 429 -1.38 -12.13 -19.64
N THR A 430 -1.52 -10.89 -19.20
CA THR A 430 -1.19 -9.70 -20.01
C THR A 430 0.10 -9.02 -19.58
N ASP A 431 0.49 -9.22 -18.31
CA ASP A 431 1.70 -8.63 -17.72
C ASP A 431 2.09 -9.39 -16.45
N TYR A 432 3.21 -9.03 -15.86
CA TYR A 432 3.73 -9.61 -14.62
C TYR A 432 4.12 -8.47 -13.65
N ILE A 433 3.58 -8.49 -12.46
CA ILE A 433 3.87 -7.52 -11.41
C ILE A 433 5.06 -8.01 -10.57
N ARG A 434 6.14 -7.23 -10.55
CA ARG A 434 7.39 -7.51 -9.81
C ARG A 434 7.35 -6.84 -8.45
N THR A 435 7.65 -7.58 -7.38
CA THR A 435 7.67 -7.07 -6.00
C THR A 435 9.11 -7.01 -5.45
N PHE A 436 9.38 -6.04 -4.55
CA PHE A 436 10.71 -5.74 -4.00
C PHE A 436 10.71 -5.73 -2.47
N PHE A 437 10.26 -6.82 -1.85
CA PHE A 437 10.32 -7.03 -0.40
C PHE A 437 11.71 -7.42 0.09
#